data_20dc26e88a1c0a50dd29f30b634534b1
#
_entry.id   20dc26e88a1c0a50dd29f30b634534b1
#
_cell.length_a   1.000
_cell.length_b   1.000
_cell.length_c   1.000
_cell.angle_alpha   90.00
_cell.angle_beta   90.00
_cell.angle_gamma   90.00
#
_symmetry.space_group_name_H-M   'P 1'
#
loop_
_entity.id
_entity.type
_entity.pdbx_description
1 polymer ?
#
loop_
_entity_poly.entity_id
_entity_poly.type
_entity_poly.pdbx_seq_one_letter_code
_entity_poly.pdbx_strand_id
1 'polypeptide(L)'
;MENNANYKSGFVALIGRPNVGKSTLMNHLIGQKIAITSKKPQTTRNRIQTVYTCDEGQIVFLDTPGIHKAKNKLGEYMVDVAEKTLKEVDVILWLVEPSNFIGAGERHIAEILEKVNAPVILIINKTDTVEKDKILEFIDTYRKLFQFAEIIPCSALRHQNTDDIIPSIFKYLPYGPQFYDEDTITDQPMRQIVAEIIREKALYALNEEIPHGIAVVIDQMKDRPNGKIVDIDATIICERNSHKGIIIGKQGAMLKKIGSTARYEIERLLDCKVNLKLWVKVQKNWRDSDFLVKNFGYDKKKLDL
;
A
#
# COMPACT_ATOMS: atom_id res chain seq x y z
N MET A 1 -11.99 -27.07 15.49
CA MET A 1 -10.84 -26.16 15.66
C MET A 1 -10.47 -26.21 17.12
N GLU A 2 -9.35 -26.83 17.48
CA GLU A 2 -8.84 -26.79 18.84
C GLU A 2 -8.46 -25.33 19.15
N ASN A 3 -9.08 -24.77 20.19
CA ASN A 3 -8.71 -23.46 20.72
C ASN A 3 -7.28 -23.58 21.27
N ASN A 4 -6.28 -23.25 20.47
CA ASN A 4 -4.93 -23.11 20.98
C ASN A 4 -4.92 -21.86 21.90
N ALA A 5 -4.92 -22.09 23.22
CA ALA A 5 -4.98 -21.04 24.24
C ALA A 5 -3.86 -20.01 24.11
N ASN A 6 -2.83 -20.30 23.32
CA ASN A 6 -1.67 -19.43 23.07
C ASN A 6 -1.71 -18.73 21.71
N TYR A 7 -2.79 -18.89 20.93
CA TYR A 7 -2.89 -18.23 19.62
C TYR A 7 -3.08 -16.73 19.77
N LYS A 8 -2.28 -15.96 19.05
CA LYS A 8 -2.32 -14.50 19.03
C LYS A 8 -2.84 -13.99 17.72
N SER A 9 -3.72 -13.01 17.74
CA SER A 9 -4.23 -12.39 16.54
C SER A 9 -4.49 -10.91 16.73
N GLY A 10 -4.28 -10.13 15.68
CA GLY A 10 -4.55 -8.70 15.76
C GLY A 10 -4.21 -7.96 14.46
N PHE A 11 -4.56 -6.68 14.47
CA PHE A 11 -4.39 -5.76 13.36
C PHE A 11 -3.12 -4.93 13.52
N VAL A 12 -2.34 -4.81 12.44
CA VAL A 12 -1.06 -4.10 12.42
C VAL A 12 -1.05 -3.05 11.32
N ALA A 13 -1.00 -1.77 11.68
CA ALA A 13 -0.91 -0.69 10.70
C ALA A 13 0.53 -0.42 10.26
N LEU A 14 0.76 -0.27 8.97
CA LEU A 14 2.00 0.26 8.41
C LEU A 14 1.80 1.74 8.09
N ILE A 15 2.50 2.60 8.79
CA ILE A 15 2.44 4.05 8.58
C ILE A 15 3.80 4.66 8.27
N GLY A 16 3.81 5.90 7.85
CA GLY A 16 5.02 6.66 7.53
C GLY A 16 4.79 7.55 6.33
N ARG A 17 5.80 8.36 6.00
CA ARG A 17 5.75 9.23 4.82
C ARG A 17 5.59 8.44 3.52
N PRO A 18 5.20 9.10 2.41
CA PRO A 18 5.25 8.48 1.10
C PRO A 18 6.67 7.96 0.77
N ASN A 19 6.75 6.81 0.11
CA ASN A 19 7.98 6.19 -0.41
C ASN A 19 8.99 5.64 0.61
N VAL A 20 8.68 5.60 1.89
CA VAL A 20 9.56 4.98 2.92
C VAL A 20 9.64 3.46 2.82
N GLY A 21 8.77 2.82 1.99
CA GLY A 21 8.83 1.39 1.69
C GLY A 21 7.78 0.53 2.39
N LYS A 22 6.66 1.10 2.85
CA LYS A 22 5.55 0.38 3.53
C LYS A 22 5.06 -0.83 2.72
N SER A 23 4.56 -0.59 1.51
CA SER A 23 4.04 -1.65 0.63
C SER A 23 5.12 -2.67 0.23
N THR A 24 6.39 -2.24 0.12
CA THR A 24 7.51 -3.16 -0.15
C THR A 24 7.74 -4.09 1.03
N LEU A 25 7.75 -3.56 2.26
CA LEU A 25 7.90 -4.36 3.47
C LEU A 25 6.72 -5.33 3.62
N MET A 26 5.49 -4.85 3.49
CA MET A 26 4.30 -5.69 3.59
C MET A 26 4.32 -6.85 2.59
N ASN A 27 4.59 -6.58 1.30
CA ASN A 27 4.71 -7.63 0.28
C ASN A 27 5.81 -8.65 0.60
N HIS A 28 6.93 -8.18 1.19
CA HIS A 28 8.02 -9.06 1.61
C HIS A 28 7.59 -9.96 2.77
N LEU A 29 6.97 -9.43 3.81
CA LEU A 29 6.51 -10.18 4.99
C LEU A 29 5.44 -11.22 4.64
N ILE A 30 4.57 -10.92 3.67
CA ILE A 30 3.53 -11.83 3.17
C ILE A 30 4.11 -12.87 2.18
N GLY A 31 5.26 -12.61 1.58
CA GLY A 31 5.83 -13.46 0.52
C GLY A 31 5.15 -13.34 -0.84
N GLN A 32 4.19 -12.42 -0.99
CA GLN A 32 3.45 -12.18 -2.23
C GLN A 32 3.27 -10.69 -2.52
N LYS A 33 3.17 -10.35 -3.81
CA LYS A 33 2.90 -8.98 -4.24
C LYS A 33 1.39 -8.70 -4.29
N ILE A 34 0.86 -8.14 -3.23
CA ILE A 34 -0.55 -7.68 -3.13
C ILE A 34 -0.63 -6.17 -3.32
N ALA A 35 0.21 -5.40 -2.62
CA ALA A 35 0.26 -3.96 -2.75
C ALA A 35 1.17 -3.53 -3.91
N ILE A 36 0.75 -2.53 -4.65
CA ILE A 36 1.59 -1.93 -5.69
C ILE A 36 2.72 -1.11 -5.07
N THR A 37 3.85 -1.09 -5.75
CA THR A 37 5.04 -0.36 -5.32
C THR A 37 5.48 0.64 -6.39
N SER A 38 5.99 1.80 -5.99
CA SER A 38 6.53 2.80 -6.92
C SER A 38 7.43 3.79 -6.18
N LYS A 39 8.39 4.38 -6.88
CA LYS A 39 9.18 5.50 -6.36
C LYS A 39 8.39 6.82 -6.33
N LYS A 40 7.17 6.87 -6.85
CA LYS A 40 6.34 8.07 -6.91
C LYS A 40 5.50 8.22 -5.64
N PRO A 41 5.30 9.45 -5.12
CA PRO A 41 4.42 9.66 -3.98
C PRO A 41 2.97 9.30 -4.32
N GLN A 42 2.17 9.00 -3.29
CA GLN A 42 0.75 8.60 -3.40
C GLN A 42 0.57 7.29 -4.20
N THR A 43 1.50 6.35 -4.07
CA THR A 43 1.38 5.01 -4.66
C THR A 43 0.23 4.25 -4.02
N THR A 44 0.20 4.09 -2.71
CA THR A 44 -0.94 3.55 -1.96
C THR A 44 -1.95 4.66 -1.73
N ARG A 45 -3.22 4.45 -2.11
CA ARG A 45 -4.31 5.42 -1.94
C ARG A 45 -5.44 4.90 -1.06
N ASN A 46 -5.67 3.60 -1.07
CA ASN A 46 -6.61 2.90 -0.20
C ASN A 46 -5.86 2.14 0.89
N ARG A 47 -6.55 1.79 1.97
CA ARG A 47 -6.08 0.78 2.90
C ARG A 47 -6.03 -0.56 2.16
N ILE A 48 -4.88 -1.23 2.22
CA ILE A 48 -4.70 -2.57 1.66
C ILE A 48 -4.54 -3.51 2.83
N GLN A 49 -5.42 -4.49 2.91
CA GLN A 49 -5.40 -5.51 3.95
C GLN A 49 -4.76 -6.77 3.41
N THR A 50 -3.82 -7.33 4.19
CA THR A 50 -3.23 -8.64 3.93
C THR A 50 -3.12 -9.44 5.21
N VAL A 51 -3.19 -10.76 5.10
CA VAL A 51 -3.23 -11.69 6.21
C VAL A 51 -1.96 -12.53 6.19
N TYR A 52 -1.27 -12.59 7.31
CA TYR A 52 -0.15 -13.49 7.58
C TYR A 52 -0.59 -14.49 8.64
N THR A 53 -0.58 -15.77 8.32
CA THR A 53 -0.97 -16.85 9.23
C THR A 53 0.20 -17.79 9.48
N CYS A 54 0.43 -18.17 10.73
CA CYS A 54 1.39 -19.18 11.15
C CYS A 54 0.89 -19.91 12.39
N ASP A 55 1.67 -20.89 12.88
CA ASP A 55 1.29 -21.70 14.07
C ASP A 55 1.13 -20.87 15.35
N GLU A 56 1.84 -19.74 15.47
CA GLU A 56 1.78 -18.84 16.63
C GLU A 56 0.57 -17.92 16.60
N GLY A 57 0.02 -17.63 15.41
CA GLY A 57 -1.07 -16.69 15.30
C GLY A 57 -1.34 -16.13 13.91
N GLN A 58 -2.15 -15.08 13.88
CA GLN A 58 -2.54 -14.39 12.67
C GLN A 58 -2.35 -12.87 12.79
N ILE A 59 -1.64 -12.29 11.83
CA ILE A 59 -1.42 -10.85 11.71
C ILE A 59 -2.22 -10.32 10.53
N VAL A 60 -3.10 -9.36 10.76
CA VAL A 60 -3.81 -8.64 9.71
C VAL A 60 -3.08 -7.33 9.46
N PHE A 61 -2.27 -7.27 8.43
CA PHE A 61 -1.55 -6.06 8.04
C PHE A 61 -2.46 -5.08 7.30
N LEU A 62 -2.37 -3.81 7.67
CA LEU A 62 -3.07 -2.70 7.03
C LEU A 62 -2.05 -1.71 6.47
N ASP A 63 -1.73 -1.81 5.16
CA ASP A 63 -0.91 -0.81 4.47
C ASP A 63 -1.75 0.44 4.22
N THR A 64 -1.27 1.57 4.72
CA THR A 64 -1.99 2.85 4.62
C THR A 64 -1.34 3.79 3.62
N PRO A 65 -2.11 4.73 3.04
CA PRO A 65 -1.53 5.86 2.33
C PRO A 65 -0.49 6.58 3.19
N GLY A 66 0.57 7.09 2.55
CA GLY A 66 1.57 7.87 3.28
C GLY A 66 0.97 9.14 3.88
N ILE A 67 1.24 9.39 5.17
CA ILE A 67 0.75 10.58 5.89
C ILE A 67 1.46 11.81 5.32
N HIS A 68 0.67 12.77 4.84
CA HIS A 68 1.13 14.00 4.22
C HIS A 68 0.05 15.10 4.31
N LYS A 69 0.43 16.36 4.09
CA LYS A 69 -0.54 17.45 4.04
C LYS A 69 -1.42 17.34 2.78
N ALA A 70 -2.73 17.20 2.95
CA ALA A 70 -3.69 17.12 1.86
C ALA A 70 -3.72 18.42 1.02
N LYS A 71 -3.83 18.27 -0.29
CA LYS A 71 -3.92 19.41 -1.24
C LYS A 71 -5.21 19.40 -2.05
N ASN A 72 -6.00 18.34 -1.99
CA ASN A 72 -7.25 18.13 -2.73
C ASN A 72 -8.09 17.06 -2.02
N LYS A 73 -9.31 16.79 -2.49
CA LYS A 73 -10.24 15.82 -1.89
C LYS A 73 -9.71 14.39 -1.86
N LEU A 74 -8.98 13.96 -2.87
CA LEU A 74 -8.29 12.67 -2.84
C LEU A 74 -7.24 12.62 -1.73
N GLY A 75 -6.48 13.70 -1.52
CA GLY A 75 -5.51 13.81 -0.44
C GLY A 75 -6.17 13.79 0.95
N GLU A 76 -7.31 14.47 1.12
CA GLU A 76 -8.12 14.43 2.35
C GLU A 76 -8.60 12.99 2.63
N TYR A 77 -9.10 12.30 1.60
CA TYR A 77 -9.48 10.89 1.71
C TYR A 77 -8.31 10.02 2.21
N MET A 78 -7.13 10.19 1.64
CA MET A 78 -5.94 9.39 2.00
C MET A 78 -5.49 9.63 3.46
N VAL A 79 -5.58 10.87 3.95
CA VAL A 79 -5.29 11.21 5.34
C VAL A 79 -6.32 10.57 6.26
N ASP A 80 -7.61 10.71 5.95
CA ASP A 80 -8.70 10.10 6.74
C ASP A 80 -8.56 8.57 6.84
N VAL A 81 -8.15 7.90 5.73
CA VAL A 81 -7.87 6.46 5.72
C VAL A 81 -6.77 6.11 6.73
N ALA A 82 -5.66 6.84 6.70
CA ALA A 82 -4.53 6.58 7.58
C ALA A 82 -4.90 6.84 9.06
N GLU A 83 -5.57 7.94 9.36
CA GLU A 83 -5.96 8.30 10.74
C GLU A 83 -7.02 7.36 11.33
N LYS A 84 -8.01 6.93 10.54
CA LYS A 84 -9.01 5.94 10.99
C LYS A 84 -8.34 4.61 11.32
N THR A 85 -7.46 4.13 10.43
CA THR A 85 -6.76 2.86 10.63
C THR A 85 -6.00 2.84 11.95
N LEU A 86 -5.37 3.95 12.36
CA LEU A 86 -4.60 4.03 13.62
C LEU A 86 -5.43 3.83 14.88
N LYS A 87 -6.75 4.04 14.83
CA LYS A 87 -7.65 3.89 15.99
C LYS A 87 -8.10 2.45 16.23
N GLU A 88 -7.89 1.58 15.25
CA GLU A 88 -8.50 0.25 15.18
C GLU A 88 -7.43 -0.87 15.20
N VAL A 89 -6.17 -0.55 15.51
CA VAL A 89 -5.06 -1.52 15.43
C VAL A 89 -4.43 -1.80 16.78
N ASP A 90 -3.88 -3.01 16.89
CA ASP A 90 -3.21 -3.51 18.09
C ASP A 90 -1.73 -3.12 18.12
N VAL A 91 -1.09 -2.99 16.97
CA VAL A 91 0.33 -2.63 16.83
C VAL A 91 0.51 -1.68 15.64
N ILE A 92 1.45 -0.76 15.76
CA ILE A 92 1.81 0.17 14.69
C ILE A 92 3.27 -0.04 14.28
N LEU A 93 3.50 -0.29 12.99
CA LEU A 93 4.82 -0.21 12.37
C LEU A 93 5.00 1.17 11.75
N TRP A 94 5.81 2.02 12.38
CA TRP A 94 6.16 3.31 11.80
C TRP A 94 7.43 3.20 10.99
N LEU A 95 7.32 3.26 9.67
CA LEU A 95 8.45 3.20 8.75
C LEU A 95 9.03 4.57 8.48
N VAL A 96 10.35 4.65 8.57
CA VAL A 96 11.15 5.84 8.25
C VAL A 96 12.35 5.47 7.39
N GLU A 97 12.97 6.46 6.75
CA GLU A 97 14.28 6.33 6.11
C GLU A 97 15.40 6.75 7.09
N PRO A 98 16.64 6.22 6.93
CA PRO A 98 17.77 6.65 7.74
C PRO A 98 17.99 8.17 7.60
N SER A 99 17.99 8.89 8.71
CA SER A 99 18.18 10.35 8.70
C SER A 99 18.64 10.86 10.07
N ASN A 100 19.61 11.78 10.08
CA ASN A 100 19.99 12.54 11.26
C ASN A 100 19.12 13.81 11.45
N PHE A 101 18.16 14.03 10.54
CA PHE A 101 17.26 15.17 10.60
C PHE A 101 15.81 14.71 10.66
N ILE A 102 15.11 15.14 11.70
CA ILE A 102 13.68 14.93 11.87
C ILE A 102 12.92 16.05 11.18
N GLY A 103 12.29 15.74 10.05
CA GLY A 103 11.49 16.68 9.28
C GLY A 103 10.12 16.98 9.89
N ALA A 104 9.42 17.95 9.32
CA ALA A 104 8.07 18.31 9.77
C ALA A 104 7.06 17.14 9.60
N GLY A 105 7.27 16.28 8.60
CA GLY A 105 6.43 15.11 8.36
C GLY A 105 6.53 14.08 9.47
N GLU A 106 7.74 13.78 9.96
CA GLU A 106 7.97 12.85 11.07
C GLU A 106 7.42 13.42 12.38
N ARG A 107 7.61 14.73 12.64
CA ARG A 107 7.03 15.38 13.84
C ARG A 107 5.52 15.31 13.83
N HIS A 108 4.90 15.56 12.70
CA HIS A 108 3.44 15.46 12.56
C HIS A 108 2.92 14.02 12.81
N ILE A 109 3.65 13.01 12.32
CA ILE A 109 3.31 11.61 12.61
C ILE A 109 3.45 11.32 14.11
N ALA A 110 4.53 11.79 14.76
CA ALA A 110 4.72 11.64 16.20
C ALA A 110 3.55 12.26 16.99
N GLU A 111 3.12 13.48 16.66
CA GLU A 111 1.97 14.16 17.28
C GLU A 111 0.65 13.37 17.13
N ILE A 112 0.46 12.67 16.00
CA ILE A 112 -0.70 11.80 15.81
C ILE A 112 -0.59 10.57 16.72
N LEU A 113 0.60 9.96 16.79
CA LEU A 113 0.85 8.73 17.54
C LEU A 113 0.80 8.94 19.05
N GLU A 114 1.10 10.13 19.56
CA GLU A 114 0.93 10.47 20.99
C GLU A 114 -0.52 10.31 21.49
N LYS A 115 -1.50 10.30 20.56
CA LYS A 115 -2.93 10.17 20.86
C LYS A 115 -3.44 8.72 20.71
N VAL A 116 -2.56 7.79 20.39
CA VAL A 116 -2.89 6.38 20.15
C VAL A 116 -2.26 5.52 21.22
N ASN A 117 -3.01 4.54 21.75
CA ASN A 117 -2.53 3.67 22.82
C ASN A 117 -1.78 2.42 22.32
N ALA A 118 -1.81 2.13 21.02
CA ALA A 118 -1.14 0.96 20.46
C ALA A 118 0.39 1.09 20.54
N PRO A 119 1.12 0.01 20.87
CA PRO A 119 2.58 0.01 20.83
C PRO A 119 3.10 0.33 19.43
N VAL A 120 4.12 1.17 19.38
CA VAL A 120 4.74 1.61 18.11
C VAL A 120 6.12 0.98 17.98
N ILE A 121 6.31 0.19 16.93
CA ILE A 121 7.62 -0.34 16.51
C ILE A 121 8.15 0.56 15.40
N LEU A 122 9.32 1.16 15.60
CA LEU A 122 9.99 1.94 14.56
C LEU A 122 10.76 1.03 13.63
N ILE A 123 10.48 1.12 12.33
CA ILE A 123 11.22 0.41 11.29
C ILE A 123 12.08 1.44 10.52
N ILE A 124 13.38 1.46 10.75
CA ILE A 124 14.32 2.28 9.97
C ILE A 124 14.65 1.48 8.71
N ASN A 125 13.89 1.70 7.65
CA ASN A 125 13.99 0.96 6.39
C ASN A 125 15.04 1.59 5.46
N LYS A 126 15.46 0.84 4.43
CA LYS A 126 16.47 1.24 3.43
C LYS A 126 17.89 1.41 4.01
N THR A 127 18.25 0.62 4.98
CA THR A 127 19.61 0.63 5.56
C THR A 127 20.68 0.24 4.55
N ASP A 128 20.31 -0.39 3.44
CA ASP A 128 21.18 -0.67 2.29
C ASP A 128 21.69 0.59 1.55
N THR A 129 21.14 1.77 1.86
CA THR A 129 21.52 3.05 1.24
C THR A 129 22.53 3.85 2.08
N VAL A 130 22.90 3.37 3.25
CA VAL A 130 23.79 4.06 4.22
C VAL A 130 24.85 3.11 4.76
N GLU A 131 25.91 3.68 5.33
CA GLU A 131 26.97 2.94 6.01
C GLU A 131 26.47 2.36 7.34
N LYS A 132 26.89 1.14 7.68
CA LYS A 132 26.37 0.40 8.85
C LYS A 132 26.67 1.08 10.18
N ASP A 133 27.82 1.74 10.30
CA ASP A 133 28.27 2.46 11.48
C ASP A 133 27.39 3.68 11.81
N LYS A 134 26.70 4.24 10.82
CA LYS A 134 25.77 5.36 10.99
C LYS A 134 24.39 4.95 11.52
N ILE A 135 24.06 3.66 11.51
CA ILE A 135 22.72 3.20 11.91
C ILE A 135 22.42 3.56 13.37
N LEU A 136 23.39 3.47 14.25
CA LEU A 136 23.23 3.84 15.67
C LEU A 136 22.89 5.32 15.86
N GLU A 137 23.47 6.21 15.05
CA GLU A 137 23.17 7.64 15.08
C GLU A 137 21.71 7.93 14.68
N PHE A 138 21.18 7.18 13.69
CA PHE A 138 19.79 7.31 13.29
C PHE A 138 18.85 6.82 14.40
N ILE A 139 19.15 5.68 15.02
CA ILE A 139 18.40 5.15 16.17
C ILE A 139 18.33 6.20 17.29
N ASP A 140 19.46 6.80 17.66
CA ASP A 140 19.53 7.81 18.73
C ASP A 140 18.76 9.09 18.35
N THR A 141 18.73 9.44 17.08
CA THR A 141 17.96 10.59 16.58
C THR A 141 16.47 10.36 16.75
N TYR A 142 15.95 9.19 16.37
CA TYR A 142 14.52 8.86 16.47
C TYR A 142 14.06 8.59 17.92
N ARG A 143 14.91 8.01 18.78
CA ARG A 143 14.63 7.81 20.20
C ARG A 143 14.28 9.12 20.96
N LYS A 144 14.82 10.24 20.51
CA LYS A 144 14.52 11.55 21.08
C LYS A 144 13.19 12.13 20.61
N LEU A 145 12.62 11.58 19.53
CA LEU A 145 11.36 12.06 18.96
C LEU A 145 10.13 11.43 19.64
N PHE A 146 10.19 10.13 19.91
CA PHE A 146 9.05 9.37 20.39
C PHE A 146 9.50 8.15 21.19
N GLN A 147 8.67 7.68 22.13
CA GLN A 147 8.94 6.47 22.92
C GLN A 147 8.45 5.23 22.14
N PHE A 148 9.38 4.52 21.51
CA PHE A 148 9.08 3.32 20.77
C PHE A 148 9.09 2.08 21.65
N ALA A 149 8.23 1.08 21.34
CA ALA A 149 8.27 -0.24 21.93
C ALA A 149 9.53 -1.02 21.49
N GLU A 150 9.85 -0.95 20.22
CA GLU A 150 11.10 -1.49 19.62
C GLU A 150 11.57 -0.61 18.46
N ILE A 151 12.86 -0.73 18.10
CA ILE A 151 13.45 -0.05 16.92
C ILE A 151 14.21 -1.11 16.11
N ILE A 152 13.79 -1.33 14.87
CA ILE A 152 14.37 -2.34 13.98
C ILE A 152 14.89 -1.67 12.71
N PRO A 153 16.22 -1.55 12.54
CA PRO A 153 16.80 -1.14 11.28
C PRO A 153 16.77 -2.30 10.28
N CYS A 154 16.29 -2.08 9.05
CA CYS A 154 16.19 -3.14 8.04
C CYS A 154 16.31 -2.60 6.61
N SER A 155 16.43 -3.51 5.64
CA SER A 155 16.18 -3.22 4.22
C SER A 155 15.13 -4.19 3.67
N ALA A 156 13.91 -3.71 3.50
CA ALA A 156 12.83 -4.47 2.89
C ALA A 156 13.15 -4.87 1.44
N LEU A 157 13.89 -4.04 0.70
CA LEU A 157 14.28 -4.30 -0.69
C LEU A 157 15.34 -5.40 -0.80
N ARG A 158 16.28 -5.47 0.16
CA ARG A 158 17.38 -6.43 0.19
C ARG A 158 17.12 -7.62 1.09
N HIS A 159 15.97 -7.69 1.74
CA HIS A 159 15.59 -8.74 2.69
C HIS A 159 16.61 -8.87 3.84
N GLN A 160 17.12 -7.73 4.32
CA GLN A 160 18.11 -7.67 5.38
C GLN A 160 17.45 -7.25 6.70
N ASN A 161 17.70 -8.01 7.75
CA ASN A 161 17.18 -7.78 9.10
C ASN A 161 15.64 -7.61 9.16
N THR A 162 14.93 -8.40 8.34
CA THR A 162 13.45 -8.40 8.28
C THR A 162 12.84 -9.54 9.08
N ASP A 163 13.63 -10.57 9.41
CA ASP A 163 13.17 -11.79 10.08
C ASP A 163 12.70 -11.55 11.51
N ASP A 164 13.24 -10.51 12.17
CA ASP A 164 12.86 -10.13 13.54
C ASP A 164 11.53 -9.38 13.62
N ILE A 165 10.98 -8.89 12.49
CA ILE A 165 9.78 -8.04 12.48
C ILE A 165 8.54 -8.83 12.91
N ILE A 166 8.31 -10.01 12.36
CA ILE A 166 7.16 -10.87 12.70
C ILE A 166 7.21 -11.29 14.19
N PRO A 167 8.33 -11.84 14.71
CA PRO A 167 8.44 -12.13 16.13
C PRO A 167 8.24 -10.91 17.03
N SER A 168 8.74 -9.73 16.65
CA SER A 168 8.53 -8.49 17.41
C SER A 168 7.05 -8.09 17.46
N ILE A 169 6.31 -8.22 16.37
CA ILE A 169 4.88 -7.96 16.34
C ILE A 169 4.15 -8.90 17.31
N PHE A 170 4.44 -10.21 17.27
CA PHE A 170 3.79 -11.20 18.13
C PHE A 170 4.01 -10.95 19.63
N LYS A 171 5.05 -10.25 20.07
CA LYS A 171 5.24 -9.86 21.47
C LYS A 171 4.09 -8.98 21.98
N TYR A 172 3.56 -8.11 21.11
CA TYR A 172 2.57 -7.09 21.47
C TYR A 172 1.14 -7.43 21.06
N LEU A 173 0.93 -8.47 20.23
CA LEU A 173 -0.41 -8.88 19.86
C LEU A 173 -1.16 -9.54 21.03
N PRO A 174 -2.47 -9.27 21.17
CA PRO A 174 -3.32 -9.95 22.15
C PRO A 174 -3.52 -11.43 21.80
N TYR A 175 -3.90 -12.22 22.80
CA TYR A 175 -4.47 -13.54 22.57
C TYR A 175 -5.86 -13.38 21.97
N GLY A 176 -6.14 -14.12 20.91
CA GLY A 176 -7.42 -14.01 20.21
C GLY A 176 -7.63 -15.13 19.18
N PRO A 177 -8.85 -15.24 18.65
CA PRO A 177 -9.19 -16.24 17.65
C PRO A 177 -8.60 -15.85 16.29
N GLN A 178 -8.52 -16.81 15.39
CA GLN A 178 -8.24 -16.59 13.97
C GLN A 178 -9.37 -15.79 13.32
N PHE A 179 -9.05 -14.72 12.59
CA PHE A 179 -10.04 -13.85 11.93
C PHE A 179 -10.39 -14.33 10.52
N TYR A 180 -9.43 -14.90 9.82
CA TYR A 180 -9.53 -15.33 8.40
C TYR A 180 -9.07 -16.77 8.27
N ASP A 181 -9.59 -17.49 7.27
CA ASP A 181 -9.12 -18.82 6.92
C ASP A 181 -7.61 -18.82 6.61
N GLU A 182 -6.94 -19.95 6.88
CA GLU A 182 -5.49 -20.08 6.76
C GLU A 182 -4.93 -19.72 5.39
N ASP A 183 -5.70 -20.01 4.34
CA ASP A 183 -5.34 -19.73 2.95
C ASP A 183 -5.62 -18.28 2.51
N THR A 184 -6.26 -17.48 3.37
CA THR A 184 -6.60 -16.10 3.04
C THR A 184 -5.36 -15.23 3.11
N ILE A 185 -5.00 -14.61 1.99
CA ILE A 185 -3.87 -13.68 1.90
C ILE A 185 -4.34 -12.22 1.89
N THR A 186 -5.51 -11.95 1.34
CA THR A 186 -6.12 -10.62 1.28
C THR A 186 -7.63 -10.73 1.09
N ASP A 187 -8.36 -9.76 1.60
CA ASP A 187 -9.80 -9.59 1.37
C ASP A 187 -10.11 -8.67 0.18
N GLN A 188 -9.06 -8.13 -0.46
CA GLN A 188 -9.24 -7.19 -1.57
C GLN A 188 -9.93 -7.86 -2.77
N PRO A 189 -11.01 -7.28 -3.31
CA PRO A 189 -11.63 -7.79 -4.53
C PRO A 189 -10.62 -7.87 -5.68
N MET A 190 -10.60 -8.97 -6.41
CA MET A 190 -9.68 -9.18 -7.54
C MET A 190 -9.69 -8.03 -8.56
N ARG A 191 -10.87 -7.46 -8.82
CA ARG A 191 -11.01 -6.27 -9.70
C ARG A 191 -10.21 -5.07 -9.20
N GLN A 192 -10.10 -4.88 -7.89
CA GLN A 192 -9.36 -3.78 -7.32
C GLN A 192 -7.84 -4.02 -7.44
N ILE A 193 -7.38 -5.24 -7.20
CA ILE A 193 -5.96 -5.61 -7.37
C ILE A 193 -5.55 -5.42 -8.84
N VAL A 194 -6.38 -5.86 -9.78
CA VAL A 194 -6.14 -5.67 -11.24
C VAL A 194 -6.09 -4.19 -11.61
N ALA A 195 -7.00 -3.35 -11.08
CA ALA A 195 -6.97 -1.91 -11.32
C ALA A 195 -5.67 -1.27 -10.80
N GLU A 196 -5.23 -1.67 -9.61
CA GLU A 196 -3.98 -1.19 -9.02
C GLU A 196 -2.74 -1.65 -9.81
N ILE A 197 -2.71 -2.89 -10.33
CA ILE A 197 -1.62 -3.34 -11.21
C ILE A 197 -1.55 -2.45 -12.46
N ILE A 198 -2.67 -2.16 -13.13
CA ILE A 198 -2.69 -1.26 -14.30
C ILE A 198 -2.20 0.13 -13.89
N ARG A 199 -2.63 0.65 -12.74
CA ARG A 199 -2.20 1.94 -12.21
C ARG A 199 -0.69 1.95 -11.91
N GLU A 200 -0.13 0.90 -11.34
CA GLU A 200 1.30 0.76 -11.12
C GLU A 200 2.09 0.87 -12.43
N LYS A 201 1.68 0.14 -13.48
CA LYS A 201 2.38 0.20 -14.78
C LYS A 201 2.28 1.59 -15.41
N ALA A 202 1.16 2.27 -15.23
CA ALA A 202 1.03 3.66 -15.65
C ALA A 202 1.95 4.59 -14.82
N LEU A 203 2.06 4.39 -13.49
CA LEU A 203 3.00 5.12 -12.64
C LEU A 203 4.46 4.96 -13.09
N TYR A 204 4.87 3.76 -13.51
CA TYR A 204 6.22 3.51 -14.02
C TYR A 204 6.47 4.11 -15.40
N ALA A 205 5.46 4.10 -16.26
CA ALA A 205 5.60 4.52 -17.65
C ALA A 205 5.48 6.04 -17.86
N LEU A 206 4.77 6.74 -16.96
CA LEU A 206 4.47 8.17 -17.05
C LEU A 206 5.39 8.98 -16.14
N ASN A 207 5.62 10.26 -16.45
CA ASN A 207 6.51 11.15 -15.71
C ASN A 207 5.77 12.41 -15.24
N GLU A 208 6.49 13.26 -14.49
CA GLU A 208 6.02 14.55 -13.98
C GLU A 208 4.72 14.44 -13.16
N GLU A 209 3.76 15.32 -13.40
CA GLU A 209 2.49 15.41 -12.67
C GLU A 209 1.41 14.42 -13.12
N ILE A 210 1.59 13.79 -14.30
CA ILE A 210 0.56 12.93 -14.90
C ILE A 210 0.22 11.72 -14.02
N PRO A 211 1.21 11.00 -13.45
CA PRO A 211 0.94 9.84 -12.59
C PRO A 211 0.08 10.16 -11.37
N HIS A 212 0.20 11.37 -10.83
CA HIS A 212 -0.56 11.78 -9.64
C HIS A 212 -2.04 12.04 -9.93
N GLY A 213 -2.35 12.37 -11.19
CA GLY A 213 -3.71 12.69 -11.65
C GLY A 213 -4.45 11.56 -12.34
N ILE A 214 -3.97 10.30 -12.27
CA ILE A 214 -4.66 9.15 -12.87
C ILE A 214 -5.44 8.34 -11.84
N ALA A 215 -6.56 7.76 -12.28
CA ALA A 215 -7.24 6.65 -11.63
C ALA A 215 -7.50 5.54 -12.66
N VAL A 216 -7.74 4.32 -12.21
CA VAL A 216 -8.08 3.19 -13.09
C VAL A 216 -9.38 2.58 -12.61
N VAL A 217 -10.30 2.40 -13.55
CA VAL A 217 -11.60 1.78 -13.32
C VAL A 217 -11.67 0.53 -14.18
N ILE A 218 -12.04 -0.60 -13.58
CA ILE A 218 -12.36 -1.82 -14.33
C ILE A 218 -13.82 -1.72 -14.77
N ASP A 219 -14.04 -1.54 -16.05
CA ASP A 219 -15.39 -1.45 -16.61
C ASP A 219 -16.02 -2.85 -16.68
N GLN A 220 -15.24 -3.85 -17.13
CA GLN A 220 -15.66 -5.24 -17.19
C GLN A 220 -14.50 -6.17 -16.81
N MET A 221 -14.83 -7.26 -16.11
CA MET A 221 -13.92 -8.40 -15.88
C MET A 221 -14.80 -9.66 -15.91
N LYS A 222 -14.59 -10.53 -16.92
CA LYS A 222 -15.45 -11.69 -17.17
C LYS A 222 -14.65 -12.86 -17.72
N ASP A 223 -14.86 -14.02 -17.16
CA ASP A 223 -14.35 -15.29 -17.67
C ASP A 223 -15.04 -15.68 -18.96
N ARG A 224 -14.27 -16.19 -19.93
CA ARG A 224 -14.85 -16.83 -21.12
C ARG A 224 -15.36 -18.24 -20.76
N PRO A 225 -16.35 -18.75 -21.51
CA PRO A 225 -16.97 -20.05 -21.21
C PRO A 225 -15.99 -21.24 -21.11
N ASN A 226 -14.81 -21.13 -21.75
CA ASN A 226 -13.76 -22.16 -21.67
C ASN A 226 -12.88 -22.08 -20.42
N GLY A 227 -13.08 -21.09 -19.54
CA GLY A 227 -12.32 -20.88 -18.32
C GLY A 227 -10.82 -20.56 -18.48
N LYS A 228 -10.33 -20.43 -19.73
CA LYS A 228 -8.89 -20.25 -20.01
C LYS A 228 -8.47 -18.81 -20.25
N ILE A 229 -9.42 -17.92 -20.45
CA ILE A 229 -9.17 -16.52 -20.80
C ILE A 229 -10.14 -15.63 -20.03
N VAL A 230 -9.60 -14.58 -19.39
CA VAL A 230 -10.39 -13.52 -18.77
C VAL A 230 -10.36 -12.27 -19.66
N ASP A 231 -11.53 -11.78 -20.04
CA ASP A 231 -11.68 -10.50 -20.73
C ASP A 231 -11.73 -9.37 -19.68
N ILE A 232 -10.85 -8.39 -19.81
CA ILE A 232 -10.75 -7.22 -18.92
C ILE A 232 -10.79 -5.96 -19.77
N ASP A 233 -11.81 -5.13 -19.56
CA ASP A 233 -11.91 -3.79 -20.11
C ASP A 233 -11.67 -2.80 -18.95
N ALA A 234 -10.72 -1.87 -19.10
CA ALA A 234 -10.37 -0.91 -18.10
C ALA A 234 -10.15 0.49 -18.67
N THR A 235 -10.53 1.50 -17.91
CA THR A 235 -10.39 2.91 -18.28
C THR A 235 -9.38 3.61 -17.36
N ILE A 236 -8.34 4.20 -17.96
CA ILE A 236 -7.43 5.11 -17.26
C ILE A 236 -8.05 6.51 -17.31
N ILE A 237 -8.40 7.03 -16.15
CA ILE A 237 -8.94 8.39 -15.99
C ILE A 237 -7.77 9.36 -15.85
N CYS A 238 -7.84 10.52 -16.49
CA CYS A 238 -6.87 11.62 -16.33
C CYS A 238 -7.59 12.97 -16.31
N GLU A 239 -6.90 14.04 -15.89
CA GLU A 239 -7.55 15.32 -15.65
C GLU A 239 -7.59 16.25 -16.88
N ARG A 240 -6.68 16.07 -17.85
CA ARG A 240 -6.51 17.01 -18.99
C ARG A 240 -6.36 16.27 -20.30
N ASN A 241 -6.76 16.93 -21.41
CA ASN A 241 -6.57 16.39 -22.75
C ASN A 241 -5.08 16.20 -23.11
N SER A 242 -4.19 17.08 -22.64
CA SER A 242 -2.74 16.92 -22.79
C SER A 242 -2.24 15.63 -22.12
N HIS A 243 -2.73 15.32 -20.92
CA HIS A 243 -2.42 14.09 -20.22
C HIS A 243 -2.91 12.86 -20.99
N LYS A 244 -4.15 12.92 -21.56
CA LYS A 244 -4.68 11.84 -22.39
C LYS A 244 -3.77 11.56 -23.60
N GLY A 245 -3.30 12.61 -24.27
CA GLY A 245 -2.37 12.45 -25.40
C GLY A 245 -1.06 11.76 -25.01
N ILE A 246 -0.48 12.09 -23.84
CA ILE A 246 0.76 11.50 -23.34
C ILE A 246 0.53 10.04 -22.90
N ILE A 247 -0.59 9.73 -22.24
CA ILE A 247 -0.95 8.36 -21.81
C ILE A 247 -1.17 7.45 -23.02
N ILE A 248 -1.76 7.95 -24.10
CA ILE A 248 -1.91 7.20 -25.35
C ILE A 248 -0.55 7.05 -26.04
N GLY A 249 0.19 8.16 -26.15
CA GLY A 249 1.46 8.24 -26.84
C GLY A 249 1.33 8.21 -28.38
N LYS A 250 2.44 8.41 -29.08
CA LYS A 250 2.46 8.38 -30.55
C LYS A 250 1.96 7.03 -31.05
N GLN A 251 0.91 7.05 -31.88
CA GLN A 251 0.25 5.84 -32.43
C GLN A 251 -0.16 4.80 -31.35
N GLY A 252 -0.45 5.23 -30.13
CA GLY A 252 -0.86 4.34 -29.06
C GLY A 252 0.29 3.60 -28.36
N ALA A 253 1.55 3.92 -28.64
CA ALA A 253 2.71 3.18 -28.16
C ALA A 253 2.83 3.16 -26.63
N MET A 254 2.52 4.27 -25.94
CA MET A 254 2.60 4.34 -24.49
C MET A 254 1.49 3.51 -23.83
N LEU A 255 0.25 3.61 -24.31
CA LEU A 255 -0.88 2.82 -23.81
C LEU A 255 -0.65 1.32 -24.05
N LYS A 256 -0.09 0.94 -25.22
CA LYS A 256 0.30 -0.44 -25.52
C LYS A 256 1.37 -0.95 -24.55
N LYS A 257 2.38 -0.13 -24.21
CA LYS A 257 3.42 -0.47 -23.23
C LYS A 257 2.81 -0.72 -21.86
N ILE A 258 1.95 0.18 -21.38
CA ILE A 258 1.25 0.04 -20.09
C ILE A 258 0.41 -1.25 -20.10
N GLY A 259 -0.39 -1.47 -21.15
CA GLY A 259 -1.24 -2.64 -21.27
C GLY A 259 -0.48 -3.95 -21.32
N SER A 260 0.60 -4.05 -22.09
CA SER A 260 1.39 -5.28 -22.19
C SER A 260 2.09 -5.66 -20.88
N THR A 261 2.66 -4.68 -20.16
CA THR A 261 3.29 -4.93 -18.87
C THR A 261 2.27 -5.25 -17.78
N ALA A 262 1.11 -4.59 -17.78
CA ALA A 262 0.01 -4.91 -16.86
C ALA A 262 -0.55 -6.31 -17.12
N ARG A 263 -0.82 -6.65 -18.38
CA ARG A 263 -1.33 -7.98 -18.77
C ARG A 263 -0.42 -9.09 -18.28
N TYR A 264 0.88 -8.97 -18.47
CA TYR A 264 1.84 -9.99 -18.03
C TYR A 264 1.73 -10.27 -16.53
N GLU A 265 1.59 -9.23 -15.71
CA GLU A 265 1.48 -9.38 -14.27
C GLU A 265 0.09 -9.90 -13.82
N ILE A 266 -0.96 -9.45 -14.50
CA ILE A 266 -2.33 -9.93 -14.24
C ILE A 266 -2.46 -11.41 -14.61
N GLU A 267 -1.87 -11.87 -15.73
CA GLU A 267 -1.84 -13.28 -16.11
C GLU A 267 -1.16 -14.15 -15.05
N ARG A 268 -0.09 -13.65 -14.43
CA ARG A 268 0.59 -14.36 -13.31
C ARG A 268 -0.26 -14.39 -12.04
N LEU A 269 -0.99 -13.31 -11.77
CA LEU A 269 -1.87 -13.24 -10.60
C LEU A 269 -3.07 -14.18 -10.73
N LEU A 270 -3.68 -14.24 -11.92
CA LEU A 270 -4.89 -15.01 -12.18
C LEU A 270 -4.61 -16.46 -12.61
N ASP A 271 -3.33 -16.81 -12.84
CA ASP A 271 -2.89 -18.09 -13.42
C ASP A 271 -3.66 -18.48 -14.70
N CYS A 272 -4.01 -17.50 -15.53
CA CYS A 272 -4.72 -17.69 -16.78
C CYS A 272 -4.37 -16.62 -17.81
N LYS A 273 -4.78 -16.85 -19.07
CA LYS A 273 -4.60 -15.85 -20.13
C LYS A 273 -5.56 -14.67 -19.97
N VAL A 274 -5.08 -13.47 -20.31
CA VAL A 274 -5.86 -12.23 -20.19
C VAL A 274 -5.92 -11.48 -21.52
N ASN A 275 -7.15 -11.14 -21.92
CA ASN A 275 -7.39 -10.19 -23.01
C ASN A 275 -7.69 -8.83 -22.39
N LEU A 276 -6.65 -7.99 -22.24
CA LEU A 276 -6.75 -6.66 -21.62
C LEU A 276 -6.96 -5.59 -22.68
N LYS A 277 -8.05 -4.82 -22.55
CA LYS A 277 -8.31 -3.61 -23.34
C LYS A 277 -8.26 -2.39 -22.44
N LEU A 278 -7.51 -1.38 -22.87
CA LEU A 278 -7.35 -0.13 -22.12
C LEU A 278 -7.91 1.05 -22.91
N TRP A 279 -8.67 1.87 -22.18
CA TRP A 279 -9.22 3.15 -22.65
C TRP A 279 -8.64 4.30 -21.85
N VAL A 280 -8.69 5.52 -22.40
CA VAL A 280 -8.27 6.74 -21.66
C VAL A 280 -9.39 7.76 -21.75
N LYS A 281 -9.88 8.19 -20.57
CA LYS A 281 -10.96 9.18 -20.43
C LYS A 281 -10.47 10.39 -19.67
N VAL A 282 -10.87 11.58 -20.13
CA VAL A 282 -10.61 12.82 -19.39
C VAL A 282 -11.79 13.10 -18.46
N GLN A 283 -11.47 13.31 -17.18
CA GLN A 283 -12.41 13.77 -16.16
C GLN A 283 -11.74 14.94 -15.42
N LYS A 284 -12.11 16.16 -15.79
CA LYS A 284 -11.52 17.39 -15.25
C LYS A 284 -11.70 17.47 -13.74
N ASN A 285 -10.62 17.85 -13.04
CA ASN A 285 -10.60 18.11 -11.61
C ASN A 285 -11.22 16.99 -10.74
N TRP A 286 -11.09 15.72 -11.18
CA TRP A 286 -11.71 14.61 -10.46
C TRP A 286 -11.21 14.47 -9.02
N ARG A 287 -9.94 14.85 -8.76
CA ARG A 287 -9.35 14.81 -7.42
C ARG A 287 -9.92 15.83 -6.44
N ASP A 288 -10.61 16.85 -6.93
CA ASP A 288 -11.22 17.93 -6.16
C ASP A 288 -12.73 17.73 -5.93
N SER A 289 -13.31 16.64 -6.43
CA SER A 289 -14.72 16.31 -6.33
C SER A 289 -14.96 15.07 -5.47
N ASP A 290 -15.62 15.21 -4.32
CA ASP A 290 -15.98 14.09 -3.44
C ASP A 290 -16.80 13.01 -4.19
N PHE A 291 -17.70 13.42 -5.08
CA PHE A 291 -18.51 12.50 -5.88
C PHE A 291 -17.63 11.65 -6.83
N LEU A 292 -16.69 12.27 -7.54
CA LEU A 292 -15.82 11.55 -8.48
C LEU A 292 -14.77 10.70 -7.75
N VAL A 293 -14.20 11.21 -6.66
CA VAL A 293 -13.29 10.47 -5.80
C VAL A 293 -13.96 9.18 -5.33
N LYS A 294 -15.19 9.28 -4.82
CA LYS A 294 -15.98 8.11 -4.42
C LYS A 294 -16.26 7.14 -5.59
N ASN A 295 -16.67 7.65 -6.75
CA ASN A 295 -16.99 6.83 -7.93
C ASN A 295 -15.77 6.07 -8.49
N PHE A 296 -14.56 6.59 -8.29
CA PHE A 296 -13.32 5.94 -8.70
C PHE A 296 -12.74 4.98 -7.65
N GLY A 297 -13.54 4.62 -6.63
CA GLY A 297 -13.19 3.58 -5.66
C GLY A 297 -12.61 4.10 -4.36
N TYR A 298 -12.58 5.42 -4.14
CA TYR A 298 -12.06 6.06 -2.92
C TYR A 298 -13.24 6.49 -2.01
N ASP A 299 -13.95 5.51 -1.44
CA ASP A 299 -15.17 5.75 -0.64
C ASP A 299 -14.87 5.65 0.87
N LYS A 300 -15.06 6.76 1.60
CA LYS A 300 -14.89 6.84 3.06
C LYS A 300 -15.79 5.88 3.85
N LYS A 301 -16.95 5.48 3.30
CA LYS A 301 -17.89 4.56 3.95
C LYS A 301 -17.42 3.10 3.95
N LYS A 302 -16.43 2.76 3.12
CA LYS A 302 -15.84 1.42 3.04
C LYS A 302 -14.60 1.25 3.93
N LEU A 303 -14.35 2.19 4.83
CA LEU A 303 -13.17 2.19 5.71
C LEU A 303 -13.44 1.59 7.08
N ASP A 304 -14.69 1.31 7.41
CA ASP A 304 -15.02 0.66 8.69
C ASP A 304 -14.63 -0.82 8.61
N LEU A 305 -13.93 -1.33 9.64
CA LEU A 305 -13.50 -2.73 9.80
C LEU A 305 -14.70 -3.61 10.16
#